data_1623741ee1d581bfddb2a52e984496d6
#
_entry.id   1623741ee1d581bfddb2a52e984496d6
#
_cell.length_a   1.000
_cell.length_b   1.000
_cell.length_c   1.000
_cell.angle_alpha   90.00
_cell.angle_beta   90.00
_cell.angle_gamma   90.00
#
_symmetry.space_group_name_H-M   'P 1'
#
loop_
_entity.id
_entity.type
_entity.pdbx_description
1 polymer ?
#
loop_
_entity_poly.entity_id
_entity_poly.type
_entity_poly.pdbx_seq_one_letter_code
_entity_poly.pdbx_strand_id
1 'polypeptide(L)'
;MAKKVFIMGASTGIGKALAIHYADQDTILGLAARRVDLLEDVASECRKDNAKTYVFKVDVTDEENCSKAAHEFIGITGGIDIVIANSGMGSNDDLLSGSSERINKILSTNILGVSNTIIPFLPTMKDQNSGTIVVISSVASFIPLPNRGGYSSSKVAVRRLFDSWRPTLKEYGIKVVTICPGFIDTPMTERIRFKPFLKDADNAAIAFAKAIEKGVKTYVYPWQMRWLVRLVKLIPQGIIDWFQVLR
;
A
#
# COMPACT_ATOMS: atom_id res chain seq x y z
N MET A 1 -12.42 21.40 8.66
CA MET A 1 -13.01 20.07 8.90
C MET A 1 -11.88 19.08 9.09
N ALA A 2 -12.01 18.13 10.00
CA ALA A 2 -11.00 17.11 10.25
C ALA A 2 -10.75 16.23 9.01
N LYS A 3 -9.48 15.95 8.71
CA LYS A 3 -9.07 15.06 7.62
C LYS A 3 -9.39 13.60 7.99
N LYS A 4 -10.06 12.86 7.13
CA LYS A 4 -10.52 11.49 7.36
C LYS A 4 -9.66 10.52 6.55
N VAL A 5 -8.84 9.73 7.23
CA VAL A 5 -7.87 8.83 6.58
C VAL A 5 -8.10 7.39 7.04
N PHE A 6 -8.28 6.48 6.10
CA PHE A 6 -8.37 5.04 6.39
C PHE A 6 -7.13 4.32 5.87
N ILE A 7 -6.45 3.56 6.74
CA ILE A 7 -5.21 2.87 6.42
C ILE A 7 -5.38 1.35 6.64
N MET A 8 -5.45 0.60 5.56
CA MET A 8 -5.44 -0.86 5.60
C MET A 8 -3.99 -1.38 5.68
N GLY A 9 -3.70 -2.17 6.70
CA GLY A 9 -2.35 -2.66 7.00
C GLY A 9 -1.55 -1.69 7.88
N ALA A 10 -2.23 -1.03 8.84
CA ALA A 10 -1.65 -0.02 9.71
C ALA A 10 -0.82 -0.56 10.89
N SER A 11 -0.81 -1.88 11.13
CA SER A 11 -0.22 -2.46 12.35
C SER A 11 1.30 -2.42 12.42
N THR A 12 2.02 -2.28 11.31
CA THR A 12 3.51 -2.26 11.26
C THR A 12 4.03 -1.56 10.00
N GLY A 13 5.34 -1.27 9.99
CA GLY A 13 6.07 -0.79 8.81
C GLY A 13 5.51 0.50 8.22
N ILE A 14 5.37 0.56 6.89
CA ILE A 14 4.92 1.76 6.18
C ILE A 14 3.54 2.22 6.65
N GLY A 15 2.61 1.29 6.89
CA GLY A 15 1.25 1.63 7.34
C GLY A 15 1.23 2.26 8.73
N LYS A 16 2.02 1.73 9.69
CA LYS A 16 2.23 2.33 11.01
C LYS A 16 2.83 3.73 10.87
N ALA A 17 3.92 3.87 10.11
CA ALA A 17 4.59 5.16 9.95
C ALA A 17 3.69 6.22 9.28
N LEU A 18 2.83 5.82 8.32
CA LEU A 18 1.83 6.72 7.73
C LEU A 18 0.74 7.10 8.75
N ALA A 19 0.28 6.16 9.59
CA ALA A 19 -0.70 6.46 10.63
C ALA A 19 -0.17 7.51 11.61
N ILE A 20 1.06 7.34 12.09
CA ILE A 20 1.73 8.30 12.98
C ILE A 20 1.93 9.65 12.26
N HIS A 21 2.37 9.64 11.01
CA HIS A 21 2.57 10.87 10.24
C HIS A 21 1.28 11.68 10.03
N TYR A 22 0.13 11.01 9.86
CA TYR A 22 -1.16 11.69 9.70
C TYR A 22 -1.82 12.02 11.04
N ALA A 23 -1.26 11.57 12.17
CA ALA A 23 -1.82 11.84 13.47
C ALA A 23 -1.62 13.31 13.87
N ASP A 24 -2.72 14.05 13.92
CA ASP A 24 -2.82 15.38 14.45
C ASP A 24 -4.25 15.66 14.98
N GLN A 25 -4.47 16.79 15.66
CA GLN A 25 -5.77 17.16 16.26
C GLN A 25 -6.91 17.33 15.23
N ASP A 26 -6.55 17.54 13.96
CA ASP A 26 -7.50 17.76 12.86
C ASP A 26 -7.66 16.50 11.99
N THR A 27 -7.22 15.33 12.49
CA THR A 27 -7.29 14.06 11.75
C THR A 27 -8.13 13.01 12.48
N ILE A 28 -8.94 12.29 11.70
CA ILE A 28 -9.65 11.08 12.10
C ILE A 28 -9.06 9.91 11.34
N LEU A 29 -8.50 8.95 12.08
CA LEU A 29 -7.82 7.78 11.52
C LEU A 29 -8.66 6.50 11.70
N GLY A 30 -8.91 5.79 10.60
CA GLY A 30 -9.32 4.39 10.60
C GLY A 30 -8.10 3.50 10.38
N LEU A 31 -7.75 2.71 11.38
CA LEU A 31 -6.60 1.81 11.36
C LEU A 31 -7.07 0.37 11.26
N ALA A 32 -6.75 -0.30 10.15
CA ALA A 32 -7.25 -1.64 9.88
C ALA A 32 -6.12 -2.65 9.65
N ALA A 33 -6.17 -3.80 10.29
CA ALA A 33 -5.32 -4.97 10.08
C ALA A 33 -5.86 -6.19 10.83
N ARG A 34 -5.21 -7.35 10.68
CA ARG A 34 -5.57 -8.58 11.38
C ARG A 34 -5.16 -8.61 12.86
N ARG A 35 -4.02 -7.98 13.20
CA ARG A 35 -3.44 -7.97 14.55
C ARG A 35 -3.93 -6.74 15.31
N VAL A 36 -4.94 -6.96 16.15
CA VAL A 36 -5.61 -5.87 16.88
C VAL A 36 -4.71 -5.30 17.97
N ASP A 37 -3.96 -6.12 18.66
CA ASP A 37 -2.97 -5.74 19.67
C ASP A 37 -2.00 -4.68 19.14
N LEU A 38 -1.36 -4.95 18.00
CA LEU A 38 -0.46 -4.00 17.36
C LEU A 38 -1.18 -2.76 16.79
N LEU A 39 -2.45 -2.88 16.41
CA LEU A 39 -3.23 -1.71 15.98
C LEU A 39 -3.55 -0.77 17.15
N GLU A 40 -3.87 -1.32 18.33
CA GLU A 40 -4.12 -0.52 19.52
C GLU A 40 -2.86 0.20 20.01
N ASP A 41 -1.70 -0.44 19.90
CA ASP A 41 -0.42 0.22 20.16
C ASP A 41 -0.22 1.44 19.24
N VAL A 42 -0.46 1.28 17.93
CA VAL A 42 -0.38 2.37 16.95
C VAL A 42 -1.44 3.44 17.22
N ALA A 43 -2.66 3.04 17.52
CA ALA A 43 -3.74 3.97 17.85
C ALA A 43 -3.42 4.79 19.10
N SER A 44 -2.86 4.14 20.12
CA SER A 44 -2.41 4.81 21.34
C SER A 44 -1.31 5.83 21.06
N GLU A 45 -0.38 5.52 20.17
CA GLU A 45 0.67 6.44 19.73
C GLU A 45 0.07 7.64 18.98
N CYS A 46 -0.84 7.42 18.05
CA CYS A 46 -1.54 8.49 17.31
C CYS A 46 -2.39 9.40 18.22
N ARG A 47 -3.00 8.84 19.27
CA ARG A 47 -3.81 9.64 20.24
C ARG A 47 -2.96 10.60 21.08
N LYS A 48 -1.66 10.38 21.23
CA LYS A 48 -0.75 11.33 21.90
C LYS A 48 -0.66 12.65 21.14
N ASP A 49 -0.80 12.61 19.83
CA ASP A 49 -0.83 13.78 18.95
C ASP A 49 -2.27 14.30 18.71
N ASN A 50 -3.21 13.91 19.59
CA ASN A 50 -4.62 14.30 19.62
C ASN A 50 -5.46 13.84 18.42
N ALA A 51 -4.98 12.89 17.60
CA ALA A 51 -5.78 12.30 16.54
C ALA A 51 -6.91 11.42 17.09
N LYS A 52 -8.09 11.50 16.48
CA LYS A 52 -9.17 10.55 16.75
C LYS A 52 -8.91 9.26 15.99
N THR A 53 -8.79 8.13 16.68
CA THR A 53 -8.44 6.84 16.07
C THR A 53 -9.49 5.77 16.32
N TYR A 54 -9.85 5.04 15.28
CA TYR A 54 -10.74 3.88 15.31
C TYR A 54 -10.01 2.66 14.75
N VAL A 55 -10.12 1.53 15.45
CA VAL A 55 -9.41 0.28 15.13
C VAL A 55 -10.38 -0.73 14.56
N PHE A 56 -10.01 -1.35 13.42
CA PHE A 56 -10.81 -2.33 12.72
C PHE A 56 -10.02 -3.63 12.53
N LYS A 57 -10.54 -4.75 13.05
CA LYS A 57 -9.99 -6.07 12.77
C LYS A 57 -10.42 -6.51 11.39
N VAL A 58 -9.53 -6.47 10.41
CA VAL A 58 -9.84 -6.80 9.01
C VAL A 58 -8.80 -7.75 8.41
N ASP A 59 -9.28 -8.81 7.77
CA ASP A 59 -8.49 -9.55 6.78
C ASP A 59 -8.86 -9.05 5.38
N VAL A 60 -7.88 -8.55 4.63
CA VAL A 60 -8.11 -7.99 3.29
C VAL A 60 -8.58 -9.02 2.27
N THR A 61 -8.42 -10.30 2.54
CA THR A 61 -8.92 -11.39 1.67
C THR A 61 -10.41 -11.68 1.87
N ASP A 62 -11.02 -11.11 2.91
CA ASP A 62 -12.44 -11.17 3.21
C ASP A 62 -13.10 -9.86 2.74
N GLU A 63 -13.84 -9.94 1.64
CA GLU A 63 -14.51 -8.80 1.00
C GLU A 63 -15.59 -8.19 1.92
N GLU A 64 -16.40 -9.05 2.57
CA GLU A 64 -17.48 -8.61 3.46
C GLU A 64 -16.92 -7.86 4.68
N ASN A 65 -15.86 -8.40 5.28
CA ASN A 65 -15.17 -7.76 6.40
C ASN A 65 -14.57 -6.40 6.03
N CYS A 66 -13.98 -6.28 4.83
CA CYS A 66 -13.49 -5.00 4.30
C CYS A 66 -14.63 -3.99 4.09
N SER A 67 -15.72 -4.43 3.48
CA SER A 67 -16.90 -3.60 3.21
C SER A 67 -17.54 -3.11 4.51
N LYS A 68 -17.70 -3.99 5.50
CA LYS A 68 -18.25 -3.64 6.82
C LYS A 68 -17.40 -2.57 7.52
N ALA A 69 -16.08 -2.74 7.55
CA ALA A 69 -15.19 -1.76 8.17
C ALA A 69 -15.22 -0.39 7.45
N ALA A 70 -15.33 -0.38 6.13
CA ALA A 70 -15.47 0.85 5.35
C ALA A 70 -16.77 1.59 5.68
N HIS A 71 -17.91 0.90 5.65
CA HIS A 71 -19.21 1.50 5.97
C HIS A 71 -19.28 2.01 7.42
N GLU A 72 -18.73 1.26 8.36
CA GLU A 72 -18.65 1.67 9.77
C GLU A 72 -17.82 2.95 9.91
N PHE A 73 -16.63 3.02 9.29
CA PHE A 73 -15.80 4.23 9.35
C PHE A 73 -16.49 5.43 8.69
N ILE A 74 -17.14 5.25 7.53
CA ILE A 74 -17.91 6.30 6.86
C ILE A 74 -19.08 6.76 7.74
N GLY A 75 -19.79 5.84 8.39
CA GLY A 75 -20.88 6.15 9.32
C GLY A 75 -20.44 7.01 10.50
N ILE A 76 -19.26 6.72 11.07
CA ILE A 76 -18.67 7.48 12.17
C ILE A 76 -18.22 8.88 11.73
N THR A 77 -17.64 8.99 10.53
CA THR A 77 -16.96 10.22 10.09
C THR A 77 -17.82 11.10 9.19
N GLY A 78 -18.90 10.55 8.63
CA GLY A 78 -19.73 11.21 7.62
C GLY A 78 -19.02 11.43 6.29
N GLY A 79 -17.98 10.62 5.96
CA GLY A 79 -17.25 10.69 4.69
C GLY A 79 -15.81 10.20 4.79
N ILE A 80 -15.02 10.40 3.71
CA ILE A 80 -13.64 9.92 3.60
C ILE A 80 -12.81 10.83 2.69
N ASP A 81 -11.59 11.16 3.09
CA ASP A 81 -10.68 11.96 2.27
C ASP A 81 -9.58 11.12 1.63
N ILE A 82 -8.99 10.18 2.39
CA ILE A 82 -7.88 9.36 1.90
C ILE A 82 -8.08 7.90 2.31
N VAL A 83 -7.98 6.97 1.36
CA VAL A 83 -7.91 5.53 1.61
C VAL A 83 -6.58 4.98 1.14
N ILE A 84 -5.84 4.30 2.03
CA ILE A 84 -4.52 3.75 1.77
C ILE A 84 -4.56 2.22 1.84
N ALA A 85 -4.48 1.56 0.68
CA ALA A 85 -4.31 0.11 0.57
C ALA A 85 -2.82 -0.23 0.70
N ASN A 86 -2.37 -0.45 1.94
CA ASN A 86 -0.97 -0.75 2.25
C ASN A 86 -0.75 -2.24 2.59
N SER A 87 -1.78 -2.99 2.95
CA SER A 87 -1.64 -4.42 3.23
C SER A 87 -0.95 -5.15 2.09
N GLY A 88 -0.02 -6.04 2.44
CA GLY A 88 0.68 -6.83 1.45
C GLY A 88 1.49 -7.96 2.07
N MET A 89 1.77 -8.95 1.25
CA MET A 89 2.58 -10.11 1.59
C MET A 89 3.72 -10.23 0.58
N GLY A 90 4.95 -10.43 1.09
CA GLY A 90 6.13 -10.73 0.28
C GLY A 90 6.77 -12.02 0.75
N SER A 91 6.91 -13.00 -0.15
CA SER A 91 7.63 -14.23 0.14
C SER A 91 8.25 -14.80 -1.14
N ASN A 92 9.07 -15.84 -1.02
CA ASN A 92 9.51 -16.63 -2.16
C ASN A 92 8.36 -17.52 -2.64
N ASP A 93 8.33 -17.82 -3.92
CA ASP A 93 7.21 -18.54 -4.57
C ASP A 93 7.21 -20.05 -4.27
N ASP A 94 8.38 -20.62 -3.92
CA ASP A 94 8.53 -22.06 -3.67
C ASP A 94 8.07 -22.94 -4.84
N LEU A 95 8.54 -22.58 -6.04
CA LEU A 95 8.05 -23.12 -7.31
C LEU A 95 8.14 -24.65 -7.44
N LEU A 96 9.13 -25.28 -6.80
CA LEU A 96 9.37 -26.73 -6.92
C LEU A 96 8.66 -27.54 -5.83
N SER A 97 7.86 -26.90 -4.97
CA SER A 97 7.08 -27.60 -3.93
C SER A 97 5.90 -28.41 -4.47
N GLY A 98 5.48 -28.15 -5.71
CA GLY A 98 4.25 -28.73 -6.28
C GLY A 98 2.95 -28.10 -5.73
N SER A 99 3.03 -27.08 -4.88
CA SER A 99 1.88 -26.39 -4.31
C SER A 99 1.79 -24.93 -4.78
N SER A 100 0.64 -24.52 -5.26
CA SER A 100 0.32 -23.13 -5.62
C SER A 100 -0.13 -22.27 -4.43
N GLU A 101 -0.31 -22.84 -3.25
CA GLU A 101 -0.92 -22.18 -2.07
C GLU A 101 -0.24 -20.86 -1.73
N ARG A 102 1.09 -20.83 -1.71
CA ARG A 102 1.86 -19.64 -1.34
C ARG A 102 1.68 -18.51 -2.35
N ILE A 103 1.74 -18.83 -3.64
CA ILE A 103 1.52 -17.85 -4.72
C ILE A 103 0.09 -17.33 -4.67
N ASN A 104 -0.91 -18.22 -4.55
CA ASN A 104 -2.31 -17.85 -4.46
C ASN A 104 -2.59 -16.93 -3.27
N LYS A 105 -1.97 -17.21 -2.12
CA LYS A 105 -2.07 -16.35 -0.93
C LYS A 105 -1.47 -14.96 -1.16
N ILE A 106 -0.33 -14.87 -1.85
CA ILE A 106 0.28 -13.59 -2.24
C ILE A 106 -0.67 -12.83 -3.17
N LEU A 107 -1.19 -13.48 -4.21
CA LEU A 107 -2.07 -12.83 -5.19
C LEU A 107 -3.38 -12.37 -4.55
N SER A 108 -4.01 -13.21 -3.73
CA SER A 108 -5.24 -12.85 -3.00
C SER A 108 -5.01 -11.66 -2.08
N THR A 109 -3.95 -11.68 -1.28
CA THR A 109 -3.64 -10.58 -0.36
C THR A 109 -3.30 -9.28 -1.10
N ASN A 110 -2.44 -9.37 -2.12
CA ASN A 110 -1.86 -8.18 -2.76
C ASN A 110 -2.72 -7.61 -3.87
N ILE A 111 -3.61 -8.38 -4.50
CA ILE A 111 -4.46 -7.92 -5.61
C ILE A 111 -5.90 -7.78 -5.14
N LEU A 112 -6.54 -8.89 -4.73
CA LEU A 112 -7.94 -8.85 -4.28
C LEU A 112 -8.08 -8.01 -3.01
N GLY A 113 -7.13 -8.12 -2.07
CA GLY A 113 -7.12 -7.30 -0.87
C GLY A 113 -7.03 -5.80 -1.13
N VAL A 114 -6.42 -5.37 -2.24
CA VAL A 114 -6.41 -3.96 -2.65
C VAL A 114 -7.77 -3.52 -3.16
N SER A 115 -8.41 -4.30 -4.03
CA SER A 115 -9.77 -3.98 -4.50
C SER A 115 -10.79 -3.99 -3.37
N ASN A 116 -10.75 -5.02 -2.51
CA ASN A 116 -11.62 -5.13 -1.33
C ASN A 116 -11.46 -3.93 -0.38
N THR A 117 -10.24 -3.39 -0.26
CA THR A 117 -9.97 -2.19 0.55
C THR A 117 -10.55 -0.92 -0.07
N ILE A 118 -10.41 -0.73 -1.38
CA ILE A 118 -10.67 0.57 -2.04
C ILE A 118 -12.12 0.71 -2.47
N ILE A 119 -12.68 -0.32 -3.11
CA ILE A 119 -13.98 -0.25 -3.77
C ILE A 119 -15.13 0.20 -2.84
N PRO A 120 -15.22 -0.28 -1.57
CA PRO A 120 -16.31 0.12 -0.68
C PRO A 120 -16.37 1.63 -0.36
N PHE A 121 -15.27 2.36 -0.52
CA PHE A 121 -15.23 3.81 -0.26
C PHE A 121 -15.60 4.65 -1.50
N LEU A 122 -15.53 4.09 -2.71
CA LEU A 122 -15.72 4.85 -3.95
C LEU A 122 -17.11 5.49 -4.10
N PRO A 123 -18.23 4.86 -3.70
CA PRO A 123 -19.53 5.52 -3.74
C PRO A 123 -19.55 6.83 -2.95
N THR A 124 -19.05 6.80 -1.71
CA THR A 124 -18.98 7.99 -0.86
C THR A 124 -18.07 9.07 -1.45
N MET A 125 -16.89 8.70 -1.97
CA MET A 125 -15.99 9.65 -2.65
C MET A 125 -16.62 10.27 -3.89
N LYS A 126 -17.39 9.48 -4.65
CA LYS A 126 -18.14 9.97 -5.82
C LYS A 126 -19.17 11.01 -5.40
N ASP A 127 -19.98 10.73 -4.37
CA ASP A 127 -21.01 11.65 -3.88
C ASP A 127 -20.39 12.94 -3.31
N GLN A 128 -19.20 12.84 -2.68
CA GLN A 128 -18.41 13.98 -2.23
C GLN A 128 -17.77 14.78 -3.38
N ASN A 129 -17.71 14.22 -4.60
CA ASN A 129 -16.93 14.72 -5.74
C ASN A 129 -15.48 15.03 -5.36
N SER A 130 -14.90 14.25 -4.45
CA SER A 130 -13.55 14.41 -3.94
C SER A 130 -13.07 13.14 -3.22
N GLY A 131 -11.76 12.96 -3.15
CA GLY A 131 -11.12 11.87 -2.42
C GLY A 131 -9.75 11.54 -3.01
N THR A 132 -9.00 10.72 -2.27
CA THR A 132 -7.71 10.18 -2.75
C THR A 132 -7.62 8.71 -2.41
N ILE A 133 -7.44 7.87 -3.42
CA ILE A 133 -7.11 6.46 -3.22
C ILE A 133 -5.63 6.23 -3.46
N VAL A 134 -5.03 5.45 -2.58
CA VAL A 134 -3.59 5.17 -2.58
C VAL A 134 -3.33 3.68 -2.54
N VAL A 135 -2.42 3.17 -3.39
CA VAL A 135 -1.89 1.81 -3.26
C VAL A 135 -0.38 1.83 -3.00
N ILE A 136 0.04 1.01 -2.05
CA ILE A 136 1.46 0.74 -1.85
C ILE A 136 1.86 -0.45 -2.72
N SER A 137 2.40 -0.12 -3.90
CA SER A 137 2.98 -1.08 -4.84
C SER A 137 4.44 -1.39 -4.45
N SER A 138 5.37 -1.42 -5.39
CA SER A 138 6.80 -1.62 -5.16
C SER A 138 7.60 -1.29 -6.43
N VAL A 139 8.91 -1.06 -6.30
CA VAL A 139 9.84 -1.08 -7.45
C VAL A 139 9.84 -2.44 -8.16
N ALA A 140 9.47 -3.53 -7.46
CA ALA A 140 9.24 -4.85 -8.04
C ALA A 140 8.13 -4.88 -9.11
N SER A 141 7.31 -3.84 -9.20
CA SER A 141 6.35 -3.66 -10.30
C SER A 141 6.99 -3.22 -11.62
N PHE A 142 8.26 -2.95 -11.63
CA PHE A 142 9.03 -2.54 -12.81
C PHE A 142 10.11 -3.54 -13.20
N ILE A 143 10.57 -4.35 -12.24
CA ILE A 143 11.69 -5.27 -12.38
C ILE A 143 11.27 -6.62 -11.78
N PRO A 144 11.29 -7.72 -12.54
CA PRO A 144 11.01 -9.04 -12.00
C PRO A 144 12.08 -9.42 -10.97
N LEU A 145 11.65 -10.00 -9.85
CA LEU A 145 12.55 -10.48 -8.81
C LEU A 145 12.63 -12.01 -8.89
N PRO A 146 13.84 -12.61 -8.94
CA PRO A 146 14.00 -14.07 -8.91
C PRO A 146 13.30 -14.69 -7.70
N ASN A 147 12.65 -15.83 -7.90
CA ASN A 147 11.90 -16.57 -6.88
C ASN A 147 10.79 -15.78 -6.18
N ARG A 148 10.35 -14.64 -6.76
CA ARG A 148 9.29 -13.76 -6.23
C ARG A 148 8.32 -13.33 -7.33
N GLY A 149 8.02 -14.22 -8.26
CA GLY A 149 7.11 -13.96 -9.38
C GLY A 149 5.72 -13.59 -8.90
N GLY A 150 5.16 -14.30 -7.92
CA GLY A 150 3.88 -13.98 -7.31
C GLY A 150 3.85 -12.57 -6.71
N TYR A 151 4.91 -12.17 -5.99
CA TYR A 151 5.01 -10.81 -5.46
C TYR A 151 5.15 -9.77 -6.57
N SER A 152 6.10 -9.94 -7.48
CA SER A 152 6.35 -8.97 -8.57
C SER A 152 5.11 -8.81 -9.45
N SER A 153 4.47 -9.93 -9.86
CA SER A 153 3.24 -9.91 -10.65
C SER A 153 2.11 -9.19 -9.93
N SER A 154 1.90 -9.45 -8.64
CA SER A 154 0.88 -8.76 -7.86
C SER A 154 1.10 -7.24 -7.82
N LYS A 155 2.36 -6.78 -7.70
CA LYS A 155 2.68 -5.35 -7.66
C LYS A 155 2.57 -4.68 -9.04
N VAL A 156 2.79 -5.42 -10.13
CA VAL A 156 2.46 -4.99 -11.50
C VAL A 156 0.95 -4.86 -11.66
N ALA A 157 0.18 -5.87 -11.23
CA ALA A 157 -1.27 -5.91 -11.37
C ALA A 157 -1.92 -4.71 -10.70
N VAL A 158 -1.63 -4.44 -9.42
CA VAL A 158 -2.25 -3.31 -8.71
C VAL A 158 -1.83 -1.96 -9.27
N ARG A 159 -0.59 -1.81 -9.75
CA ARG A 159 -0.18 -0.59 -10.43
C ARG A 159 -0.99 -0.36 -11.71
N ARG A 160 -1.19 -1.40 -12.53
CA ARG A 160 -2.00 -1.32 -13.75
C ARG A 160 -3.47 -1.08 -13.46
N LEU A 161 -4.00 -1.71 -12.43
CA LEU A 161 -5.37 -1.50 -11.98
C LEU A 161 -5.62 -0.01 -11.65
N PHE A 162 -4.74 0.61 -10.86
CA PHE A 162 -4.81 2.02 -10.51
C PHE A 162 -4.59 2.94 -11.71
N ASP A 163 -3.69 2.59 -12.63
CA ASP A 163 -3.51 3.35 -13.88
C ASP A 163 -4.79 3.34 -14.72
N SER A 164 -5.51 2.21 -14.78
CA SER A 164 -6.77 2.05 -15.53
C SER A 164 -7.96 2.76 -14.85
N TRP A 165 -8.03 2.78 -13.51
CA TRP A 165 -9.09 3.46 -12.77
C TRP A 165 -8.97 4.98 -12.80
N ARG A 166 -7.77 5.50 -12.99
CA ARG A 166 -7.49 6.94 -12.90
C ARG A 166 -8.32 7.81 -13.82
N PRO A 167 -8.52 7.51 -15.13
CA PRO A 167 -9.36 8.33 -16.00
C PRO A 167 -10.80 8.42 -15.51
N THR A 168 -11.41 7.26 -15.18
CA THR A 168 -12.79 7.17 -14.69
C THR A 168 -12.99 7.92 -13.38
N LEU A 169 -12.11 7.70 -12.40
CA LEU A 169 -12.25 8.30 -11.08
C LEU A 169 -11.97 9.81 -11.08
N LYS A 170 -11.18 10.30 -12.04
CA LYS A 170 -10.92 11.73 -12.22
C LYS A 170 -12.18 12.52 -12.51
N GLU A 171 -13.17 11.94 -13.21
CA GLU A 171 -14.45 12.57 -13.51
C GLU A 171 -15.26 12.91 -12.26
N TYR A 172 -14.99 12.20 -11.16
CA TYR A 172 -15.59 12.41 -9.85
C TYR A 172 -14.65 13.11 -8.86
N GLY A 173 -13.64 13.85 -9.33
CA GLY A 173 -12.72 14.57 -8.45
C GLY A 173 -11.79 13.67 -7.62
N ILE A 174 -11.77 12.35 -7.86
CA ILE A 174 -10.99 11.39 -7.07
C ILE A 174 -9.57 11.26 -7.63
N LYS A 175 -8.58 11.50 -6.77
CA LYS A 175 -7.15 11.32 -7.08
C LYS A 175 -6.75 9.86 -6.90
N VAL A 176 -5.91 9.35 -7.82
CA VAL A 176 -5.40 7.98 -7.80
C VAL A 176 -3.88 8.00 -7.74
N VAL A 177 -3.33 7.57 -6.61
CA VAL A 177 -1.91 7.62 -6.30
C VAL A 177 -1.32 6.23 -6.13
N THR A 178 -0.25 5.93 -6.86
CA THR A 178 0.51 4.68 -6.72
C THR A 178 1.88 4.99 -6.14
N ILE A 179 2.16 4.46 -4.95
CA ILE A 179 3.49 4.56 -4.32
C ILE A 179 4.26 3.29 -4.65
N CYS A 180 5.49 3.45 -5.12
CA CYS A 180 6.39 2.34 -5.47
C CYS A 180 7.68 2.44 -4.62
N PRO A 181 7.67 1.91 -3.38
CA PRO A 181 8.85 1.88 -2.54
C PRO A 181 9.93 0.95 -3.09
N GLY A 182 11.20 1.31 -2.87
CA GLY A 182 12.32 0.38 -2.85
C GLY A 182 12.38 -0.36 -1.52
N PHE A 183 13.60 -0.47 -0.95
CA PHE A 183 13.78 -1.11 0.35
C PHE A 183 13.49 -0.09 1.47
N ILE A 184 12.46 -0.40 2.26
CA ILE A 184 12.10 0.34 3.48
C ILE A 184 12.33 -0.60 4.66
N ASP A 185 12.91 -0.09 5.73
CA ASP A 185 13.17 -0.88 6.94
C ASP A 185 11.85 -1.20 7.64
N THR A 186 11.45 -2.45 7.53
CA THR A 186 10.17 -2.98 7.99
C THR A 186 10.30 -4.48 8.23
N PRO A 187 9.41 -5.11 9.00
CA PRO A 187 9.42 -6.56 9.20
C PRO A 187 9.39 -7.37 7.89
N MET A 188 8.78 -6.83 6.82
CA MET A 188 8.75 -7.49 5.51
C MET A 188 10.14 -7.61 4.86
N THR A 189 11.03 -6.65 5.12
CA THR A 189 12.36 -6.59 4.50
C THR A 189 13.47 -7.13 5.40
N GLU A 190 13.18 -7.44 6.65
CA GLU A 190 14.16 -7.83 7.67
C GLU A 190 15.10 -8.96 7.21
N ARG A 191 14.53 -10.01 6.58
CA ARG A 191 15.28 -11.20 6.11
C ARG A 191 15.98 -11.01 4.77
N ILE A 192 15.89 -9.83 4.14
CA ILE A 192 16.54 -9.55 2.86
C ILE A 192 17.98 -9.12 3.15
N ARG A 193 18.95 -9.84 2.60
CA ARG A 193 20.38 -9.54 2.82
C ARG A 193 20.84 -8.26 2.10
N PHE A 194 20.48 -8.12 0.82
CA PHE A 194 20.92 -6.99 -0.01
C PHE A 194 19.76 -6.00 -0.19
N LYS A 195 19.90 -4.83 0.43
CA LYS A 195 18.88 -3.76 0.46
C LYS A 195 19.48 -2.44 -0.02
N PRO A 196 19.74 -2.29 -1.33
CA PRO A 196 20.32 -1.04 -1.83
C PRO A 196 19.40 0.14 -1.54
N PHE A 197 20.01 1.23 -1.07
CA PHE A 197 19.30 2.48 -0.74
C PHE A 197 18.21 2.31 0.32
N LEU A 198 18.42 1.41 1.30
CA LEU A 198 17.51 1.23 2.42
C LEU A 198 17.15 2.56 3.06
N LYS A 199 15.88 2.77 3.33
CA LYS A 199 15.35 3.94 4.03
C LYS A 199 14.50 3.50 5.21
N ASP A 200 14.49 4.30 6.26
CA ASP A 200 13.59 4.10 7.40
C ASP A 200 12.13 4.38 7.02
N ALA A 201 11.19 3.83 7.81
CA ALA A 201 9.77 3.93 7.53
C ALA A 201 9.22 5.34 7.75
N ASP A 202 9.78 6.11 8.70
CA ASP A 202 9.26 7.43 9.06
C ASP A 202 9.59 8.47 7.99
N ASN A 203 10.85 8.52 7.52
CA ASN A 203 11.23 9.36 6.39
C ASN A 203 10.50 8.95 5.10
N ALA A 204 10.22 7.66 4.92
CA ALA A 204 9.42 7.19 3.80
C ALA A 204 7.97 7.67 3.92
N ALA A 205 7.35 7.63 5.10
CA ALA A 205 5.99 8.10 5.34
C ALA A 205 5.85 9.60 5.04
N ILE A 206 6.80 10.43 5.48
CA ILE A 206 6.84 11.86 5.16
C ILE A 206 6.85 12.09 3.64
N ALA A 207 7.69 11.35 2.92
CA ALA A 207 7.80 11.48 1.47
C ALA A 207 6.54 11.00 0.74
N PHE A 208 5.91 9.92 1.25
CA PHE A 208 4.68 9.37 0.69
C PHE A 208 3.49 10.29 0.94
N ALA A 209 3.33 10.81 2.15
CA ALA A 209 2.27 11.77 2.46
C ALA A 209 2.34 13.01 1.55
N LYS A 210 3.52 13.58 1.35
CA LYS A 210 3.73 14.69 0.39
C LYS A 210 3.34 14.32 -1.04
N ALA A 211 3.62 13.09 -1.47
CA ALA A 211 3.23 12.61 -2.81
C ALA A 211 1.73 12.39 -2.92
N ILE A 212 1.07 11.89 -1.86
CA ILE A 212 -0.37 11.69 -1.76
C ILE A 212 -1.10 13.02 -1.83
N GLU A 213 -0.70 14.00 -1.04
CA GLU A 213 -1.32 15.34 -1.01
C GLU A 213 -1.22 16.03 -2.38
N LYS A 214 -0.06 15.92 -3.04
CA LYS A 214 0.14 16.45 -4.40
C LYS A 214 -0.62 15.65 -5.47
N GLY A 215 -1.19 14.50 -5.16
CA GLY A 215 -1.85 13.63 -6.14
C GLY A 215 -0.90 13.09 -7.20
N VAL A 216 0.34 12.74 -6.84
CA VAL A 216 1.34 12.21 -7.79
C VAL A 216 0.89 10.86 -8.31
N LYS A 217 0.70 10.74 -9.63
CA LYS A 217 0.16 9.52 -10.27
C LYS A 217 0.93 8.25 -9.91
N THR A 218 2.27 8.29 -10.01
CA THR A 218 3.16 7.19 -9.64
C THR A 218 4.43 7.76 -9.01
N TYR A 219 4.67 7.43 -7.76
CA TYR A 219 5.81 7.92 -6.98
C TYR A 219 6.76 6.78 -6.65
N VAL A 220 7.96 6.80 -7.22
CA VAL A 220 9.06 5.85 -6.93
C VAL A 220 9.98 6.46 -5.88
N TYR A 221 10.24 5.74 -4.79
CA TYR A 221 11.07 6.18 -3.67
C TYR A 221 12.05 5.07 -3.23
N PRO A 222 13.27 5.44 -2.85
CA PRO A 222 13.88 6.77 -2.94
C PRO A 222 14.25 7.15 -4.39
N TRP A 223 14.73 8.39 -4.59
CA TRP A 223 15.00 8.91 -5.92
C TRP A 223 16.04 8.08 -6.71
N GLN A 224 17.00 7.46 -6.02
CA GLN A 224 17.98 6.55 -6.62
C GLN A 224 17.28 5.35 -7.30
N MET A 225 16.24 4.80 -6.67
CA MET A 225 15.44 3.72 -7.25
C MET A 225 14.70 4.16 -8.50
N ARG A 226 14.31 5.45 -8.62
CA ARG A 226 13.67 5.97 -9.84
C ARG A 226 14.63 5.89 -11.03
N TRP A 227 15.90 6.23 -10.83
CA TRP A 227 16.92 6.12 -11.88
C TRP A 227 17.24 4.66 -12.20
N LEU A 228 17.38 3.81 -11.19
CA LEU A 228 17.62 2.39 -11.38
C LEU A 228 16.50 1.75 -12.22
N VAL A 229 15.24 2.00 -11.90
CA VAL A 229 14.08 1.52 -12.67
C VAL A 229 14.12 2.00 -14.12
N ARG A 230 14.52 3.25 -14.36
CA ARG A 230 14.64 3.79 -15.74
C ARG A 230 15.73 3.07 -16.51
N LEU A 231 16.90 2.86 -15.91
CA LEU A 231 18.02 2.18 -16.53
C LEU A 231 17.69 0.71 -16.84
N VAL A 232 17.13 -0.01 -15.89
CA VAL A 232 16.79 -1.44 -16.07
C VAL A 232 15.76 -1.64 -17.18
N LYS A 233 14.82 -0.72 -17.38
CA LYS A 233 13.86 -0.79 -18.48
C LYS A 233 14.49 -0.67 -19.88
N LEU A 234 15.69 -0.18 -19.98
CA LEU A 234 16.44 -0.08 -21.24
C LEU A 234 17.29 -1.34 -21.53
N ILE A 235 17.45 -2.21 -20.53
CA ILE A 235 18.24 -3.45 -20.67
C ILE A 235 17.33 -4.54 -21.23
N PRO A 236 17.73 -5.20 -22.35
CA PRO A 236 17.01 -6.36 -22.88
C PRO A 236 16.86 -7.47 -21.81
N GLN A 237 15.68 -8.11 -21.79
CA GLN A 237 15.35 -9.13 -20.78
C GLN A 237 16.40 -10.25 -20.70
N GLY A 238 16.91 -10.72 -21.84
CA GLY A 238 17.92 -11.78 -21.87
C GLY A 238 19.22 -11.43 -21.12
N ILE A 239 19.60 -10.14 -21.07
CA ILE A 239 20.75 -9.69 -20.27
C ILE A 239 20.42 -9.75 -18.78
N ILE A 240 19.21 -9.35 -18.41
CA ILE A 240 18.73 -9.42 -17.02
C ILE A 240 18.72 -10.88 -16.53
N ASP A 241 18.16 -11.78 -17.34
CA ASP A 241 18.07 -13.20 -17.03
C ASP A 241 19.46 -13.84 -16.88
N TRP A 242 20.41 -13.48 -17.75
CA TRP A 242 21.80 -13.97 -17.66
C TRP A 242 22.48 -13.57 -16.34
N PHE A 243 22.31 -12.31 -15.91
CA PHE A 243 22.84 -11.85 -14.61
C PHE A 243 22.15 -12.52 -13.40
N GLN A 244 20.90 -12.96 -13.55
CA GLN A 244 20.14 -13.61 -12.49
C GLN A 244 20.50 -15.08 -12.32
N VAL A 245 20.94 -15.76 -13.40
CA VAL A 245 21.38 -17.16 -13.38
C VAL A 245 22.79 -17.32 -12.76
N LEU A 246 23.63 -16.27 -12.83
CA LEU A 246 24.99 -16.28 -12.29
C LEU A 246 25.07 -16.11 -10.76
N ARG A 247 23.92 -16.03 -10.05
CA ARG A 247 23.82 -15.93 -8.60
C ARG A 247 23.18 -17.15 -7.97
#